data_c4240f2fa93416098b3c31dbeec576a1
#
_entry.id   c4240f2fa93416098b3c31dbeec576a1
#
_cell.length_a   1.000
_cell.length_b   1.000
_cell.length_c   1.000
_cell.angle_alpha   90.00
_cell.angle_beta   90.00
_cell.angle_gamma   90.00
#
_symmetry.space_group_name_H-M   'P 1'
#
loop_
_entity.id
_entity.type
_entity.pdbx_description
1 polymer ?
#
loop_
_entity_poly.entity_id
_entity_poly.type
_entity_poly.pdbx_seq_one_letter_code
_entity_poly.pdbx_strand_id
1 'polypeptide(L)'
;VVAFFALKRVQVTQGSHIAYDQHFHRGVNIIRGENSSGKSTISDFIFYGLGGEFDKWKDAARNCTAVRLEIETDQAVLTVHRVVGTKLEPIFVFYGGLEESLGKGVDHWQRVPIRRPSGGKELSFTQVLFRAAGIPEAPNAANSNITMHQILRLLYADQQTPAGKLFRFESFDTRDIREAVGQLIIGVNGYDLYEGQIKLRELKAEYAEKDKLYSATLMALPSAEGLASSAALDMRIGELARKRDSILAEVNNVDSLVGEEQSTQFVAERRSMLTRVRKLVLEVQENEQRTSDLLDEQGEIEQFIEHLETQLTALNAASSLSDKLGSIEFQYCPACLKPLSDTDGQHCVVCHEVVDDDKAKSKYFEIKIDNELQIRESRQLLKSKAADIETLHTDARALRRSYASAMEEFSSRYDVSNSPRESFLAERNKQLGRLESEAAYLEELRSAIEKLDELSRARAKLNDDIENLQARLMRLEAASNARTTKAMGSVSSFGRRLLTKDLRREDSFENPSTFSVNFGDDAMLVDGKMNFAESSNVVLKNTAILSLLLAASYDVEFWHPKFLLMDNIEDKGMEQERSHNYQKLIVSESAKAKFPHQIIFTTSMLAPELEASGLTVGPKYTRENKTLAQV
;
A
#
# COMPACT_ATOMS: atom_id res chain seq x y z
N VAL A 1 14.02 10.67 -2.48
CA VAL A 1 13.18 11.28 -1.43
C VAL A 1 13.82 10.96 -0.10
N VAL A 2 14.08 11.97 0.70
CA VAL A 2 14.65 11.82 2.05
C VAL A 2 13.49 11.78 3.03
N ALA A 3 13.38 10.71 3.83
CA ALA A 3 12.31 10.65 4.84
C ALA A 3 12.43 11.83 5.81
N PHE A 4 11.42 12.71 5.84
CA PHE A 4 11.43 13.91 6.64
C PHE A 4 10.02 14.44 6.94
N PHE A 5 9.80 14.85 8.18
CA PHE A 5 8.76 15.81 8.52
C PHE A 5 9.19 16.70 9.69
N ALA A 6 8.63 17.90 9.75
CA ALA A 6 8.80 18.84 10.85
C ALA A 6 7.48 19.54 11.18
N LEU A 7 7.28 19.90 12.42
CA LEU A 7 6.17 20.73 12.84
C LEU A 7 6.52 22.20 12.59
N LYS A 8 5.65 22.92 11.89
CA LYS A 8 5.74 24.38 11.72
C LYS A 8 4.93 25.12 12.77
N ARG A 9 3.75 24.59 13.14
CA ARG A 9 2.89 25.22 14.15
C ARG A 9 2.05 24.17 14.87
N VAL A 10 1.83 24.41 16.15
CA VAL A 10 0.95 23.61 17.02
C VAL A 10 -0.09 24.55 17.62
N GLN A 11 -1.36 24.24 17.37
CA GLN A 11 -2.48 24.97 17.93
C GLN A 11 -3.40 24.02 18.68
N VAL A 12 -3.73 24.35 19.92
CA VAL A 12 -4.70 23.62 20.75
C VAL A 12 -5.86 24.54 21.05
N THR A 13 -7.09 24.05 20.87
CA THR A 13 -8.31 24.85 21.09
C THR A 13 -9.15 24.31 22.22
N GLN A 14 -9.85 25.21 22.91
CA GLN A 14 -10.88 24.91 23.91
C GLN A 14 -12.17 25.63 23.48
N GLY A 15 -13.08 24.87 22.85
CA GLY A 15 -14.22 25.48 22.15
C GLY A 15 -13.76 26.43 21.05
N SER A 16 -14.17 27.69 21.12
CA SER A 16 -13.77 28.77 20.20
C SER A 16 -12.45 29.46 20.60
N HIS A 17 -11.89 29.18 21.78
CA HIS A 17 -10.69 29.83 22.28
C HIS A 17 -9.44 29.04 21.93
N ILE A 18 -8.35 29.76 21.64
CA ILE A 18 -7.04 29.19 21.44
C ILE A 18 -6.35 29.06 22.79
N ALA A 19 -6.14 27.84 23.26
CA ALA A 19 -5.49 27.54 24.53
C ALA A 19 -3.96 27.50 24.41
N TYR A 20 -3.45 27.13 23.22
CA TYR A 20 -2.02 27.13 22.92
C TYR A 20 -1.82 27.39 21.42
N ASP A 21 -0.83 28.22 21.06
CA ASP A 21 -0.48 28.48 19.67
C ASP A 21 1.01 28.87 19.60
N GLN A 22 1.82 28.03 18.98
CA GLN A 22 3.25 28.26 18.87
C GLN A 22 3.79 27.77 17.52
N HIS A 23 4.71 28.58 16.98
CA HIS A 23 5.50 28.23 15.80
C HIS A 23 6.77 27.49 16.21
N PHE A 24 7.14 26.52 15.40
CA PHE A 24 8.36 25.73 15.52
C PHE A 24 9.20 25.90 14.26
N HIS A 25 10.50 25.60 14.36
CA HIS A 25 11.44 25.70 13.24
C HIS A 25 12.24 24.39 13.09
N ARG A 26 12.87 24.23 11.94
CA ARG A 26 13.82 23.13 11.73
C ARG A 26 14.99 23.25 12.71
N GLY A 27 15.64 22.14 13.04
CA GLY A 27 16.70 22.08 14.04
C GLY A 27 16.14 21.92 15.46
N VAL A 28 16.77 22.54 16.44
CA VAL A 28 16.44 22.37 17.85
C VAL A 28 15.40 23.39 18.32
N ASN A 29 14.35 22.93 19.00
CA ASN A 29 13.31 23.74 19.60
C ASN A 29 13.20 23.41 21.10
N ILE A 30 13.28 24.39 21.96
CA ILE A 30 13.32 24.20 23.41
C ILE A 30 12.07 24.80 24.06
N ILE A 31 11.26 23.97 24.68
CA ILE A 31 10.13 24.41 25.52
C ILE A 31 10.60 24.43 26.97
N ARG A 32 10.69 25.61 27.57
CA ARG A 32 11.24 25.77 28.92
C ARG A 32 10.19 26.23 29.94
N GLY A 33 10.34 25.79 31.16
CA GLY A 33 9.46 26.24 32.26
C GLY A 33 9.61 25.39 33.51
N GLU A 34 8.98 25.79 34.56
CA GLU A 34 8.99 25.10 35.85
C GLU A 34 8.33 23.70 35.76
N ASN A 35 8.62 22.88 36.76
CA ASN A 35 7.88 21.60 36.93
C ASN A 35 6.40 21.89 37.17
N SER A 36 5.53 21.06 36.56
CA SER A 36 4.06 21.20 36.60
C SER A 36 3.50 22.43 35.84
N SER A 37 4.27 23.08 34.98
CA SER A 37 3.80 24.19 34.12
C SER A 37 3.04 23.72 32.86
N GLY A 38 2.93 22.41 32.61
CA GLY A 38 2.17 21.84 31.49
C GLY A 38 3.02 21.48 30.24
N LYS A 39 4.35 21.56 30.30
CA LYS A 39 5.23 21.20 29.17
C LYS A 39 4.95 19.83 28.56
N SER A 40 4.88 18.78 29.42
CA SER A 40 4.55 17.41 28.98
C SER A 40 3.18 17.31 28.32
N THR A 41 2.23 18.18 28.69
CA THR A 41 0.91 18.22 28.07
C THR A 41 1.00 18.65 26.61
N ILE A 42 1.89 19.58 26.27
CA ILE A 42 2.13 19.99 24.88
C ILE A 42 2.80 18.85 24.09
N SER A 43 3.77 18.15 24.69
CA SER A 43 4.38 16.96 24.09
C SER A 43 3.33 15.88 23.81
N ASP A 44 2.39 15.65 24.74
CA ASP A 44 1.28 14.71 24.55
C ASP A 44 0.33 15.14 23.43
N PHE A 45 0.03 16.44 23.27
CA PHE A 45 -0.76 16.96 22.15
C PHE A 45 -0.05 16.79 20.81
N ILE A 46 1.26 17.02 20.76
CA ILE A 46 2.06 16.78 19.56
C ILE A 46 2.01 15.29 19.17
N PHE A 47 2.29 14.41 20.15
CA PHE A 47 2.21 12.97 19.93
C PHE A 47 0.83 12.54 19.42
N TYR A 48 -0.24 13.02 20.08
CA TYR A 48 -1.62 12.72 19.72
C TYR A 48 -1.96 13.24 18.31
N GLY A 49 -1.65 14.50 18.00
CA GLY A 49 -1.93 15.12 16.70
C GLY A 49 -1.21 14.44 15.54
N LEU A 50 -0.01 13.90 15.76
CA LEU A 50 0.75 13.12 14.79
C LEU A 50 0.22 11.69 14.58
N GLY A 51 -0.88 11.31 15.21
CA GLY A 51 -1.48 9.98 15.06
C GLY A 51 -1.20 9.02 16.23
N GLY A 52 -0.56 9.50 17.28
CA GLY A 52 -0.38 8.75 18.52
C GLY A 52 -1.71 8.42 19.19
N GLU A 53 -1.82 7.24 19.82
CA GLU A 53 -2.97 6.88 20.66
C GLU A 53 -2.68 7.34 22.08
N PHE A 54 -3.58 8.16 22.66
CA PHE A 54 -3.41 8.73 24.00
C PHE A 54 -4.78 8.90 24.67
N ASP A 55 -4.93 8.35 25.86
CA ASP A 55 -6.19 8.35 26.63
C ASP A 55 -6.06 8.93 28.04
N LYS A 56 -4.82 9.12 28.53
CA LYS A 56 -4.53 9.54 29.89
C LYS A 56 -4.37 11.06 30.01
N TRP A 57 -5.36 11.80 29.49
CA TRP A 57 -5.33 13.26 29.54
C TRP A 57 -5.37 13.79 30.97
N LYS A 58 -4.51 14.78 31.26
CA LYS A 58 -4.57 15.59 32.49
C LYS A 58 -5.81 16.48 32.46
N ASP A 59 -6.30 16.92 33.63
CA ASP A 59 -7.57 17.64 33.71
C ASP A 59 -7.64 18.89 32.84
N ALA A 60 -6.59 19.71 32.79
CA ALA A 60 -6.53 20.86 31.89
C ALA A 60 -6.62 20.49 30.41
N ALA A 61 -6.05 19.38 30.01
CA ALA A 61 -6.08 18.90 28.64
C ALA A 61 -7.43 18.30 28.24
N ARG A 62 -8.19 17.73 29.19
CA ARG A 62 -9.54 17.18 28.92
C ARG A 62 -10.54 18.24 28.49
N ASN A 63 -10.32 19.50 28.88
CA ASN A 63 -11.16 20.62 28.48
C ASN A 63 -10.86 21.12 27.06
N CYS A 64 -9.74 20.69 26.47
CA CYS A 64 -9.40 21.04 25.08
C CYS A 64 -10.27 20.24 24.10
N THR A 65 -10.67 20.88 23.02
CA THR A 65 -11.58 20.29 22.02
C THR A 65 -10.86 19.70 20.82
N ALA A 66 -9.78 20.33 20.39
CA ALA A 66 -9.02 19.85 19.24
C ALA A 66 -7.55 20.29 19.28
N VAL A 67 -6.71 19.53 18.59
CA VAL A 67 -5.34 19.88 18.24
C VAL A 67 -5.22 20.02 16.73
N ARG A 68 -4.55 21.07 16.30
CA ARG A 68 -4.17 21.30 14.90
C ARG A 68 -2.66 21.36 14.80
N LEU A 69 -2.11 20.64 13.83
CA LEU A 69 -0.69 20.61 13.55
C LEU A 69 -0.45 21.03 12.11
N GLU A 70 0.39 22.03 11.89
CA GLU A 70 0.96 22.28 10.58
C GLU A 70 2.26 21.51 10.46
N ILE A 71 2.29 20.58 9.50
CA ILE A 71 3.40 19.64 9.29
C ILE A 71 4.00 19.92 7.92
N GLU A 72 5.29 20.21 7.93
CA GLU A 72 6.10 20.29 6.72
C GLU A 72 6.72 18.93 6.43
N THR A 73 6.66 18.50 5.18
CA THR A 73 7.30 17.27 4.70
C THR A 73 8.14 17.58 3.46
N ASP A 74 8.88 16.59 2.97
CA ASP A 74 9.64 16.73 1.71
C ASP A 74 8.71 16.94 0.49
N GLN A 75 7.47 16.45 0.55
CA GLN A 75 6.55 16.46 -0.59
C GLN A 75 5.39 17.47 -0.47
N ALA A 76 5.01 17.85 0.74
CA ALA A 76 3.85 18.72 0.97
C ALA A 76 3.88 19.39 2.34
N VAL A 77 3.13 20.48 2.47
CA VAL A 77 2.70 21.02 3.76
C VAL A 77 1.28 20.53 4.03
N LEU A 78 1.06 19.98 5.22
CA LEU A 78 -0.22 19.40 5.64
C LEU A 78 -0.68 20.09 6.92
N THR A 79 -1.95 20.41 7.01
CA THR A 79 -2.60 20.76 8.26
C THR A 79 -3.49 19.62 8.73
N VAL A 80 -3.18 19.10 9.92
CA VAL A 80 -3.93 18.03 10.56
C VAL A 80 -4.82 18.61 11.63
N HIS A 81 -6.09 18.24 11.65
CA HIS A 81 -7.04 18.57 12.71
C HIS A 81 -7.56 17.29 13.35
N ARG A 82 -7.37 17.16 14.65
CA ARG A 82 -7.83 16.00 15.43
C ARG A 82 -8.58 16.44 16.67
N VAL A 83 -9.79 15.92 16.84
CA VAL A 83 -10.63 16.16 18.02
C VAL A 83 -10.00 15.46 19.23
N VAL A 84 -9.92 16.14 20.37
CA VAL A 84 -9.42 15.58 21.62
C VAL A 84 -10.52 14.72 22.25
N GLY A 85 -10.24 13.44 22.46
CA GLY A 85 -11.22 12.51 23.01
C GLY A 85 -10.63 11.13 23.26
N THR A 86 -11.47 10.22 23.76
CA THR A 86 -11.12 8.81 24.00
C THR A 86 -11.51 7.88 22.86
N LYS A 87 -12.28 8.39 21.89
CA LYS A 87 -12.73 7.61 20.74
C LYS A 87 -11.76 7.72 19.57
N LEU A 88 -11.65 6.67 18.78
CA LEU A 88 -10.91 6.65 17.51
C LEU A 88 -11.72 7.38 16.42
N GLU A 89 -11.79 8.70 16.54
CA GLU A 89 -12.46 9.54 15.55
C GLU A 89 -11.52 9.78 14.34
N PRO A 90 -12.07 9.96 13.13
CA PRO A 90 -11.29 10.30 11.95
C PRO A 90 -10.48 11.58 12.15
N ILE A 91 -9.33 11.63 11.51
CA ILE A 91 -8.49 12.83 11.45
C ILE A 91 -8.86 13.58 10.17
N PHE A 92 -8.90 14.90 10.23
CA PHE A 92 -9.10 15.74 9.07
C PHE A 92 -7.74 16.28 8.61
N VAL A 93 -7.46 16.13 7.32
CA VAL A 93 -6.22 16.58 6.67
C VAL A 93 -6.56 17.63 5.63
N PHE A 94 -5.88 18.75 5.69
CA PHE A 94 -5.89 19.80 4.68
C PHE A 94 -4.51 19.87 4.03
N TYR A 95 -4.47 19.91 2.71
CA TYR A 95 -3.23 20.02 1.94
C TYR A 95 -2.84 21.49 1.79
N GLY A 96 -2.13 22.02 2.77
CA GLY A 96 -1.71 23.42 2.88
C GLY A 96 -1.42 23.85 4.32
N GLY A 97 -1.12 25.11 4.51
CA GLY A 97 -0.78 25.71 5.81
C GLY A 97 -1.99 25.92 6.71
N LEU A 98 -1.74 26.09 8.02
CA LEU A 98 -2.78 26.28 9.04
C LEU A 98 -3.62 27.53 8.78
N GLU A 99 -3.01 28.67 8.45
CA GLU A 99 -3.75 29.91 8.17
C GLU A 99 -4.70 29.75 6.99
N GLU A 100 -4.24 29.13 5.92
CA GLU A 100 -5.09 28.86 4.75
C GLU A 100 -6.27 27.96 5.12
N SER A 101 -6.02 26.94 5.93
CA SER A 101 -7.03 25.97 6.34
C SER A 101 -8.17 26.57 7.16
N LEU A 102 -7.89 27.62 7.95
CA LEU A 102 -8.89 28.31 8.78
C LEU A 102 -9.90 29.11 7.94
N GLY A 103 -9.51 29.54 6.75
CA GLY A 103 -10.36 30.28 5.81
C GLY A 103 -11.19 29.38 4.89
N LYS A 104 -11.03 28.05 4.93
CA LYS A 104 -11.67 27.10 4.02
C LYS A 104 -12.80 26.34 4.71
N GLY A 105 -13.87 26.03 3.93
CA GLY A 105 -14.97 25.20 4.40
C GLY A 105 -14.57 23.72 4.61
N VAL A 106 -15.43 22.96 5.27
CA VAL A 106 -15.23 21.53 5.59
C VAL A 106 -15.01 20.69 4.32
N ASP A 107 -15.54 21.09 3.20
CA ASP A 107 -15.42 20.39 1.90
C ASP A 107 -13.99 20.35 1.35
N HIS A 108 -13.10 21.18 1.89
CA HIS A 108 -11.67 21.22 1.52
C HIS A 108 -10.81 20.34 2.43
N TRP A 109 -11.41 19.70 3.42
CA TRP A 109 -10.73 18.82 4.35
C TRP A 109 -11.02 17.36 4.03
N GLN A 110 -9.97 16.59 3.81
CA GLN A 110 -10.10 15.16 3.64
C GLN A 110 -10.30 14.50 4.99
N ARG A 111 -11.39 13.75 5.14
CA ARG A 111 -11.64 12.91 6.31
C ARG A 111 -10.89 11.59 6.15
N VAL A 112 -9.97 11.30 7.07
CA VAL A 112 -9.07 10.14 7.00
C VAL A 112 -9.21 9.29 8.26
N PRO A 113 -9.48 7.98 8.16
CA PRO A 113 -9.56 7.10 9.32
C PRO A 113 -8.17 6.92 9.96
N ILE A 114 -8.12 6.82 11.30
CA ILE A 114 -6.86 6.55 12.03
C ILE A 114 -6.32 5.16 11.68
N ARG A 115 -7.20 4.15 11.67
CA ARG A 115 -6.88 2.76 11.30
C ARG A 115 -7.58 2.43 10.00
N ARG A 116 -6.93 1.65 9.15
CA ARG A 116 -7.52 1.19 7.90
C ARG A 116 -8.76 0.33 8.20
N PRO A 117 -9.95 0.65 7.67
CA PRO A 117 -11.13 -0.20 7.81
C PRO A 117 -10.86 -1.58 7.17
N SER A 118 -11.36 -2.64 7.78
CA SER A 118 -11.30 -4.00 7.20
C SER A 118 -12.03 -4.01 5.86
N GLY A 119 -11.32 -4.26 4.76
CA GLY A 119 -11.87 -4.19 3.40
C GLY A 119 -12.08 -2.76 2.85
N GLY A 120 -11.66 -1.72 3.59
CA GLY A 120 -11.85 -0.32 3.20
C GLY A 120 -10.96 0.11 2.04
N LYS A 121 -11.54 0.89 1.14
CA LYS A 121 -10.86 1.52 -0.01
C LYS A 121 -10.07 2.75 0.41
N GLU A 122 -10.40 3.35 1.55
CA GLU A 122 -9.82 4.61 2.05
C GLU A 122 -8.40 4.42 2.59
N LEU A 123 -7.56 5.43 2.37
CA LEU A 123 -6.24 5.51 3.00
C LEU A 123 -6.40 5.83 4.49
N SER A 124 -5.58 5.21 5.33
CA SER A 124 -5.46 5.60 6.73
C SER A 124 -4.58 6.85 6.89
N PHE A 125 -4.73 7.56 8.01
CA PHE A 125 -3.87 8.72 8.33
C PHE A 125 -2.38 8.37 8.29
N THR A 126 -2.00 7.20 8.78
CA THR A 126 -0.62 6.71 8.69
C THR A 126 -0.13 6.65 7.25
N GLN A 127 -0.94 6.14 6.32
CA GLN A 127 -0.55 6.03 4.92
C GLN A 127 -0.40 7.40 4.27
N VAL A 128 -1.29 8.35 4.57
CA VAL A 128 -1.18 9.74 4.07
C VAL A 128 0.11 10.38 4.57
N LEU A 129 0.39 10.30 5.88
CA LEU A 129 1.56 10.92 6.46
C LEU A 129 2.86 10.23 6.01
N PHE A 130 2.88 8.89 5.88
CA PHE A 130 4.05 8.16 5.40
C PHE A 130 4.39 8.55 3.97
N ARG A 131 3.41 8.63 3.09
CA ARG A 131 3.61 9.06 1.70
C ARG A 131 4.12 10.48 1.63
N ALA A 132 3.53 11.40 2.39
CA ALA A 132 3.99 12.78 2.45
C ALA A 132 5.43 12.89 2.98
N ALA A 133 5.76 12.14 4.02
CA ALA A 133 7.08 12.14 4.64
C ALA A 133 8.13 11.27 3.92
N GLY A 134 7.77 10.57 2.84
CA GLY A 134 8.69 9.68 2.13
C GLY A 134 9.07 8.40 2.89
N ILE A 135 8.18 7.92 3.79
CA ILE A 135 8.35 6.67 4.54
C ILE A 135 7.58 5.58 3.81
N PRO A 136 8.18 4.44 3.47
CA PRO A 136 7.45 3.35 2.83
C PRO A 136 6.46 2.68 3.79
N GLU A 137 5.36 2.19 3.23
CA GLU A 137 4.43 1.35 3.97
C GLU A 137 5.08 -0.03 4.20
N ALA A 138 5.13 -0.50 5.44
CA ALA A 138 5.72 -1.79 5.78
C ALA A 138 4.75 -2.63 6.63
N PRO A 139 4.58 -3.93 6.33
CA PRO A 139 3.79 -4.82 7.15
C PRO A 139 4.53 -5.15 8.46
N ASN A 140 3.76 -5.42 9.51
CA ASN A 140 4.26 -6.08 10.71
C ASN A 140 4.02 -7.60 10.62
N ALA A 141 4.54 -8.36 11.62
CA ALA A 141 4.40 -9.82 11.68
C ALA A 141 2.95 -10.33 11.71
N ALA A 142 1.98 -9.47 12.04
CA ALA A 142 0.56 -9.80 12.09
C ALA A 142 -0.20 -9.46 10.78
N ASN A 143 0.48 -9.25 9.65
CA ASN A 143 -0.09 -8.84 8.38
C ASN A 143 -0.81 -7.47 8.40
N SER A 144 -0.57 -6.65 9.41
CA SER A 144 -1.03 -5.27 9.45
C SER A 144 0.14 -4.32 9.18
N ASN A 145 -0.11 -3.18 8.55
CA ASN A 145 0.95 -2.20 8.30
C ASN A 145 1.41 -1.54 9.60
N ILE A 146 2.72 -1.22 9.68
CA ILE A 146 3.26 -0.37 10.74
C ILE A 146 2.53 0.96 10.71
N THR A 147 2.12 1.43 11.89
CA THR A 147 1.38 2.68 12.04
C THR A 147 2.29 3.82 12.51
N MET A 148 1.87 5.06 12.24
CA MET A 148 2.57 6.23 12.76
C MET A 148 2.67 6.22 14.29
N HIS A 149 1.63 5.75 14.97
CA HIS A 149 1.65 5.55 16.42
C HIS A 149 2.84 4.66 16.87
N GLN A 150 3.08 3.54 16.19
CA GLN A 150 4.18 2.62 16.52
C GLN A 150 5.56 3.28 16.29
N ILE A 151 5.73 4.07 15.23
CA ILE A 151 6.95 4.85 14.99
C ILE A 151 7.13 5.92 16.08
N LEU A 152 6.08 6.66 16.40
CA LEU A 152 6.13 7.71 17.43
C LEU A 152 6.53 7.17 18.80
N ARG A 153 6.26 5.90 19.12
CA ARG A 153 6.73 5.28 20.36
C ARG A 153 8.25 5.22 20.47
N LEU A 154 8.95 5.19 19.35
CA LEU A 154 10.42 5.28 19.31
C LEU A 154 10.91 6.73 19.27
N LEU A 155 10.14 7.64 18.66
CA LEU A 155 10.53 9.03 18.46
C LEU A 155 10.13 9.96 19.61
N TYR A 156 9.31 9.48 20.54
CA TYR A 156 8.88 10.25 21.71
C TYR A 156 9.41 9.65 23.01
N ALA A 157 10.44 10.31 23.57
CA ALA A 157 10.94 9.99 24.89
C ALA A 157 10.06 10.67 25.94
N ASP A 158 9.12 9.95 26.50
CA ASP A 158 8.24 10.44 27.56
C ASP A 158 8.79 10.13 28.97
N GLN A 159 8.24 10.80 29.99
CA GLN A 159 8.63 10.62 31.39
C GLN A 159 8.08 9.30 32.01
N GLN A 160 7.03 8.71 31.46
CA GLN A 160 6.35 7.55 32.05
C GLN A 160 7.05 6.23 31.72
N THR A 161 7.79 6.20 30.64
CA THR A 161 8.55 5.03 30.21
C THR A 161 9.78 4.83 31.11
N PRO A 162 10.03 3.62 31.62
CA PRO A 162 11.25 3.31 32.36
C PRO A 162 12.51 3.72 31.59
N ALA A 163 13.49 4.29 32.28
CA ALA A 163 14.71 4.82 31.64
C ALA A 163 15.55 3.73 30.92
N GLY A 164 15.43 2.46 31.34
CA GLY A 164 16.07 1.33 30.66
C GLY A 164 15.36 0.83 29.41
N LYS A 165 14.26 1.45 28.98
CA LYS A 165 13.47 1.09 27.81
C LYS A 165 13.54 2.15 26.73
N LEU A 166 13.67 1.70 25.48
CA LEU A 166 13.79 2.58 24.32
C LEU A 166 12.42 3.07 23.86
N PHE A 167 11.46 2.14 23.69
CA PHE A 167 10.12 2.46 23.22
C PHE A 167 9.23 2.97 24.34
N ARG A 168 8.37 3.94 24.04
CA ARG A 168 7.30 4.34 24.94
C ARG A 168 6.46 3.14 25.33
N PHE A 169 6.26 2.98 26.65
CA PHE A 169 5.56 1.81 27.22
C PHE A 169 4.09 1.75 26.82
N GLU A 170 3.67 0.55 26.42
CA GLU A 170 2.27 0.17 26.17
C GLU A 170 1.99 -1.26 26.62
N SER A 171 0.71 -1.53 26.97
CA SER A 171 0.30 -2.85 27.48
C SER A 171 0.31 -3.95 26.42
N PHE A 172 0.13 -3.60 25.12
CA PHE A 172 0.13 -4.54 24.00
C PHE A 172 1.32 -4.27 23.08
N ASP A 173 2.52 -4.56 23.57
CA ASP A 173 3.75 -4.34 22.86
C ASP A 173 4.47 -5.67 22.63
N THR A 174 4.65 -6.06 21.35
CA THR A 174 5.32 -7.31 21.00
C THR A 174 6.73 -7.05 20.48
N ARG A 175 7.61 -8.02 20.69
CA ARG A 175 8.98 -8.02 20.17
C ARG A 175 9.00 -7.77 18.65
N ASP A 176 8.13 -8.46 17.92
CA ASP A 176 8.09 -8.41 16.45
C ASP A 176 7.69 -7.03 15.92
N ILE A 177 6.76 -6.34 16.61
CA ILE A 177 6.38 -4.97 16.25
C ILE A 177 7.56 -4.01 16.45
N ARG A 178 8.25 -4.09 17.58
CA ARG A 178 9.43 -3.24 17.85
C ARG A 178 10.54 -3.48 16.85
N GLU A 179 10.82 -4.75 16.54
CA GLU A 179 11.81 -5.13 15.54
C GLU A 179 11.45 -4.57 14.15
N ALA A 180 10.19 -4.72 13.73
CA ALA A 180 9.70 -4.21 12.45
C ALA A 180 9.80 -2.68 12.37
N VAL A 181 9.45 -1.95 13.44
CA VAL A 181 9.62 -0.49 13.53
C VAL A 181 11.09 -0.10 13.42
N GLY A 182 11.97 -0.80 14.16
CA GLY A 182 13.40 -0.56 14.12
C GLY A 182 13.98 -0.76 12.73
N GLN A 183 13.65 -1.87 12.08
CA GLN A 183 14.07 -2.18 10.71
C GLN A 183 13.58 -1.13 9.71
N LEU A 184 12.31 -0.72 9.81
CA LEU A 184 11.79 0.36 8.97
C LEU A 184 12.60 1.64 9.14
N ILE A 185 12.83 2.08 10.38
CA ILE A 185 13.54 3.34 10.68
C ILE A 185 14.97 3.34 10.12
N ILE A 186 15.69 2.22 10.21
CA ILE A 186 17.06 2.13 9.69
C ILE A 186 17.13 1.91 8.17
N GLY A 187 15.99 1.89 7.48
CA GLY A 187 15.92 1.78 6.02
C GLY A 187 16.06 0.34 5.50
N VAL A 188 15.66 -0.63 6.30
CA VAL A 188 15.59 -2.03 5.86
C VAL A 188 14.23 -2.27 5.21
N ASN A 189 14.25 -2.60 3.93
CA ASN A 189 13.05 -2.86 3.15
C ASN A 189 12.48 -4.27 3.45
N GLY A 190 11.80 -4.41 4.57
CA GLY A 190 11.09 -5.64 4.91
C GLY A 190 9.82 -5.87 4.07
N TYR A 191 9.27 -4.82 3.45
CA TYR A 191 8.04 -4.90 2.68
C TYR A 191 8.20 -5.73 1.40
N ASP A 192 9.17 -5.38 0.56
CA ASP A 192 9.40 -6.08 -0.71
C ASP A 192 9.79 -7.56 -0.47
N LEU A 193 10.53 -7.82 0.60
CA LEU A 193 10.90 -9.18 0.98
C LEU A 193 9.67 -9.98 1.41
N TYR A 194 8.82 -9.41 2.25
CA TYR A 194 7.62 -10.05 2.76
C TYR A 194 6.57 -10.26 1.66
N GLU A 195 6.27 -9.24 0.87
CA GLU A 195 5.35 -9.32 -0.28
C GLU A 195 5.84 -10.35 -1.31
N GLY A 196 7.14 -10.33 -1.58
CA GLY A 196 7.76 -11.31 -2.46
C GLY A 196 7.68 -12.75 -1.92
N GLN A 197 7.78 -12.97 -0.60
CA GLN A 197 7.60 -14.29 0.01
C GLN A 197 6.15 -14.78 -0.07
N ILE A 198 5.16 -13.89 0.11
CA ILE A 198 3.74 -14.22 -0.11
C ILE A 198 3.53 -14.60 -1.57
N LYS A 199 3.99 -13.76 -2.49
CA LYS A 199 3.84 -13.99 -3.93
C LYS A 199 4.51 -15.30 -4.36
N LEU A 200 5.66 -15.62 -3.78
CA LEU A 200 6.33 -16.89 -4.05
C LEU A 200 5.51 -18.10 -3.61
N ARG A 201 4.81 -18.01 -2.46
CA ARG A 201 3.90 -19.07 -2.00
C ARG A 201 2.70 -19.23 -2.92
N GLU A 202 2.11 -18.10 -3.36
CA GLU A 202 1.00 -18.10 -4.33
C GLU A 202 1.41 -18.75 -5.65
N LEU A 203 2.54 -18.33 -6.24
CA LEU A 203 3.05 -18.90 -7.50
C LEU A 203 3.35 -20.40 -7.37
N LYS A 204 3.93 -20.85 -6.24
CA LYS A 204 4.16 -22.27 -5.99
C LYS A 204 2.88 -23.07 -5.83
N ALA A 205 1.85 -22.50 -5.19
CA ALA A 205 0.54 -23.13 -5.06
C ALA A 205 -0.14 -23.25 -6.43
N GLU A 206 -0.11 -22.19 -7.24
CA GLU A 206 -0.64 -22.18 -8.59
C GLU A 206 0.10 -23.18 -9.50
N TYR A 207 1.43 -23.22 -9.43
CA TYR A 207 2.23 -24.22 -10.16
C TYR A 207 1.81 -25.65 -9.79
N ALA A 208 1.67 -25.95 -8.49
CA ALA A 208 1.27 -27.29 -8.04
C ALA A 208 -0.14 -27.67 -8.49
N GLU A 209 -1.06 -26.72 -8.58
CA GLU A 209 -2.41 -26.92 -9.13
C GLU A 209 -2.36 -27.24 -10.64
N LYS A 210 -1.64 -26.42 -11.41
CA LYS A 210 -1.46 -26.63 -12.86
C LYS A 210 -0.72 -27.93 -13.16
N ASP A 211 0.25 -28.32 -12.33
CA ASP A 211 1.01 -29.57 -12.48
C ASP A 211 0.12 -30.81 -12.22
N LYS A 212 -0.74 -30.77 -11.21
CA LYS A 212 -1.74 -31.80 -10.98
C LYS A 212 -2.71 -31.94 -12.15
N LEU A 213 -3.20 -30.80 -12.66
CA LEU A 213 -4.13 -30.79 -13.78
C LEU A 213 -3.46 -31.33 -15.06
N TYR A 214 -2.23 -30.92 -15.35
CA TYR A 214 -1.42 -31.45 -16.45
C TYR A 214 -1.26 -32.95 -16.35
N SER A 215 -0.84 -33.46 -15.20
CA SER A 215 -0.63 -34.89 -14.95
C SER A 215 -1.93 -35.69 -15.10
N ALA A 216 -3.06 -35.19 -14.56
CA ALA A 216 -4.36 -35.81 -14.69
C ALA A 216 -4.85 -35.86 -16.16
N THR A 217 -4.70 -34.77 -16.91
CA THR A 217 -5.07 -34.69 -18.32
C THR A 217 -4.18 -35.61 -19.16
N LEU A 218 -2.88 -35.67 -18.86
CA LEU A 218 -1.96 -36.60 -19.55
C LEU A 218 -2.31 -38.09 -19.32
N MET A 219 -2.70 -38.45 -18.10
CA MET A 219 -3.13 -39.82 -17.76
C MET A 219 -4.48 -40.21 -18.39
N ALA A 220 -5.34 -39.23 -18.67
CA ALA A 220 -6.63 -39.45 -19.31
C ALA A 220 -6.53 -39.64 -20.82
N LEU A 221 -5.41 -39.30 -21.43
CA LEU A 221 -5.19 -39.55 -22.86
C LEU A 221 -4.88 -41.01 -23.14
N PRO A 222 -5.43 -41.59 -24.24
CA PRO A 222 -5.09 -42.94 -24.67
C PRO A 222 -3.61 -43.09 -24.96
N SER A 223 -3.01 -44.24 -24.64
CA SER A 223 -1.60 -44.56 -24.85
C SER A 223 -1.14 -44.25 -26.27
N ALA A 224 -0.07 -43.50 -26.39
CA ALA A 224 0.35 -42.70 -27.54
C ALA A 224 1.02 -43.50 -28.70
N GLU A 225 0.50 -44.60 -29.13
CA GLU A 225 0.90 -45.18 -30.45
C GLU A 225 0.12 -44.55 -31.62
N GLY A 226 0.08 -43.21 -31.70
CA GLY A 226 -0.60 -42.52 -32.77
C GLY A 226 -1.29 -41.20 -32.39
N LEU A 227 -0.82 -40.52 -31.35
CA LEU A 227 -1.22 -39.13 -31.11
C LEU A 227 -0.83 -38.27 -32.31
N ALA A 228 -1.78 -38.19 -33.24
CA ALA A 228 -1.70 -37.27 -34.38
C ALA A 228 -1.57 -35.85 -33.84
N SER A 229 -0.76 -35.04 -34.44
CA SER A 229 -0.70 -33.61 -34.12
C SER A 229 -2.10 -32.99 -34.21
N SER A 230 -2.38 -31.92 -33.48
CA SER A 230 -3.66 -31.18 -33.57
C SER A 230 -4.08 -30.96 -35.03
N ALA A 231 -3.13 -30.65 -35.93
CA ALA A 231 -3.37 -30.50 -37.36
C ALA A 231 -3.86 -31.78 -38.05
N ALA A 232 -3.40 -32.98 -37.64
CA ALA A 232 -3.87 -34.24 -38.20
C ALA A 232 -5.27 -34.59 -37.72
N LEU A 233 -5.60 -34.23 -36.49
CA LEU A 233 -6.96 -34.35 -35.97
C LEU A 233 -7.93 -33.41 -36.69
N ASP A 234 -7.54 -32.18 -36.94
CA ASP A 234 -8.32 -31.20 -37.73
C ASP A 234 -8.60 -31.68 -39.15
N MET A 235 -7.59 -32.25 -39.82
CA MET A 235 -7.80 -32.87 -41.14
C MET A 235 -8.82 -34.02 -41.09
N ARG A 236 -8.70 -34.88 -40.09
CA ARG A 236 -9.62 -36.05 -39.94
C ARG A 236 -11.04 -35.58 -39.63
N ILE A 237 -11.22 -34.63 -38.71
CA ILE A 237 -12.53 -34.02 -38.40
C ILE A 237 -13.13 -33.38 -39.68
N GLY A 238 -12.33 -32.68 -40.47
CA GLY A 238 -12.77 -32.12 -41.75
C GLY A 238 -13.17 -33.15 -42.79
N GLU A 239 -12.53 -34.36 -42.82
CA GLU A 239 -12.94 -35.46 -43.67
C GLU A 239 -14.28 -36.06 -43.25
N LEU A 240 -14.49 -36.24 -41.92
CA LEU A 240 -15.74 -36.73 -41.36
C LEU A 240 -16.88 -35.75 -41.63
N ALA A 241 -16.65 -34.44 -41.49
CA ALA A 241 -17.63 -33.41 -41.82
C ALA A 241 -18.07 -33.46 -43.27
N ARG A 242 -17.12 -33.60 -44.21
CA ARG A 242 -17.45 -33.74 -45.66
C ARG A 242 -18.28 -34.99 -45.96
N LYS A 243 -17.96 -36.13 -45.31
CA LYS A 243 -18.75 -37.37 -45.45
C LYS A 243 -20.14 -37.20 -44.85
N ARG A 244 -20.29 -36.58 -43.71
CA ARG A 244 -21.57 -36.22 -43.09
C ARG A 244 -22.44 -35.39 -44.03
N ASP A 245 -21.88 -34.34 -44.59
CA ASP A 245 -22.60 -33.42 -45.49
C ASP A 245 -23.05 -34.11 -46.78
N SER A 246 -22.26 -35.05 -47.31
CA SER A 246 -22.65 -35.89 -48.44
C SER A 246 -23.86 -36.80 -48.14
N ILE A 247 -23.85 -37.43 -46.95
CA ILE A 247 -24.98 -38.30 -46.53
C ILE A 247 -26.24 -37.46 -46.22
N LEU A 248 -26.08 -36.26 -45.62
CA LEU A 248 -27.20 -35.33 -45.40
C LEU A 248 -27.84 -34.87 -46.71
N ALA A 249 -27.05 -34.64 -47.75
CA ALA A 249 -27.54 -34.31 -49.11
C ALA A 249 -28.35 -35.48 -49.71
N GLU A 250 -27.90 -36.74 -49.54
CA GLU A 250 -28.63 -37.91 -49.95
C GLU A 250 -29.97 -38.08 -49.23
N VAL A 251 -29.99 -37.85 -47.89
CA VAL A 251 -31.19 -37.90 -47.04
C VAL A 251 -32.19 -36.80 -47.44
N ASN A 252 -31.74 -35.58 -47.67
CA ASN A 252 -32.60 -34.47 -48.06
C ASN A 252 -33.22 -34.64 -49.48
N ASN A 253 -32.53 -35.29 -50.40
CA ASN A 253 -33.06 -35.61 -51.72
C ASN A 253 -34.19 -36.68 -51.67
N VAL A 254 -34.17 -37.55 -50.70
CA VAL A 254 -35.22 -38.55 -50.47
C VAL A 254 -36.51 -37.92 -49.96
N ASP A 255 -36.43 -36.90 -49.12
CA ASP A 255 -37.57 -36.18 -48.54
C ASP A 255 -38.34 -35.32 -49.55
N SER A 256 -37.73 -34.96 -50.68
CA SER A 256 -38.42 -34.23 -51.76
C SER A 256 -39.41 -35.06 -52.57
N LEU A 257 -39.43 -36.37 -52.42
CA LEU A 257 -40.18 -37.31 -53.27
C LEU A 257 -41.46 -37.88 -52.71
N VAL A 258 -41.82 -37.70 -51.41
CA VAL A 258 -43.05 -38.26 -50.84
C VAL A 258 -43.65 -37.40 -49.72
N GLY A 259 -44.87 -36.90 -49.97
CA GLY A 259 -45.73 -36.30 -48.93
C GLY A 259 -46.58 -37.38 -48.23
N GLU A 260 -46.59 -37.41 -46.92
CA GLU A 260 -47.48 -38.27 -46.14
C GLU A 260 -48.10 -37.57 -44.93
N GLU A 261 -49.35 -37.86 -44.65
CA GLU A 261 -50.18 -37.38 -43.54
C GLU A 261 -49.67 -37.92 -42.21
N GLN A 262 -49.30 -37.04 -41.31
CA GLN A 262 -48.94 -37.40 -39.92
C GLN A 262 -50.05 -37.01 -38.93
N SER A 263 -50.25 -37.82 -37.87
CA SER A 263 -51.27 -37.57 -36.85
C SER A 263 -51.03 -36.26 -36.12
N THR A 264 -52.12 -35.54 -35.77
CA THR A 264 -52.09 -34.18 -35.13
C THR A 264 -51.36 -34.15 -33.81
N GLN A 265 -51.36 -35.24 -33.03
CA GLN A 265 -50.72 -35.33 -31.72
C GLN A 265 -49.18 -35.41 -31.85
N PHE A 266 -48.67 -36.17 -32.80
CA PHE A 266 -47.26 -36.30 -33.10
C PHE A 266 -46.66 -34.99 -33.60
N VAL A 267 -47.39 -34.23 -34.37
CA VAL A 267 -46.98 -32.90 -34.85
C VAL A 267 -46.89 -31.90 -33.70
N ALA A 268 -47.78 -31.97 -32.70
CA ALA A 268 -47.77 -31.10 -31.52
C ALA A 268 -46.57 -31.36 -30.61
N GLU A 269 -46.24 -32.63 -30.33
CA GLU A 269 -45.07 -33.00 -29.51
C GLU A 269 -43.73 -32.61 -30.20
N ARG A 270 -43.61 -32.90 -31.49
CA ARG A 270 -42.46 -32.47 -32.29
C ARG A 270 -42.27 -30.96 -32.26
N ARG A 271 -43.36 -30.19 -32.37
CA ARG A 271 -43.34 -28.72 -32.32
C ARG A 271 -42.89 -28.20 -30.95
N SER A 272 -43.35 -28.84 -29.87
CA SER A 272 -42.94 -28.51 -28.49
C SER A 272 -41.43 -28.72 -28.27
N MET A 273 -40.89 -29.84 -28.73
CA MET A 273 -39.45 -30.12 -28.64
C MET A 273 -38.61 -29.17 -29.46
N LEU A 274 -39.03 -28.86 -30.69
CA LEU A 274 -38.36 -27.84 -31.51
C LEU A 274 -38.36 -26.46 -30.85
N THR A 275 -39.44 -26.11 -30.16
CA THR A 275 -39.53 -24.83 -29.41
C THR A 275 -38.54 -24.83 -28.26
N ARG A 276 -38.38 -25.95 -27.52
CA ARG A 276 -37.37 -26.11 -26.46
C ARG A 276 -35.94 -25.97 -27.00
N VAL A 277 -35.62 -26.63 -28.12
CA VAL A 277 -34.30 -26.51 -28.75
C VAL A 277 -34.03 -25.09 -29.20
N ARG A 278 -35.00 -24.42 -29.84
CA ARG A 278 -34.85 -22.99 -30.23
C ARG A 278 -34.62 -22.06 -29.03
N LYS A 279 -35.33 -22.31 -27.93
CA LYS A 279 -35.12 -21.52 -26.69
C LYS A 279 -33.70 -21.66 -26.18
N LEU A 280 -33.17 -22.88 -26.13
CA LEU A 280 -31.79 -23.13 -25.70
C LEU A 280 -30.74 -22.47 -26.62
N VAL A 281 -30.98 -22.41 -27.93
CA VAL A 281 -30.10 -21.68 -28.87
C VAL A 281 -30.10 -20.19 -28.55
N LEU A 282 -31.27 -19.60 -28.29
CA LEU A 282 -31.35 -18.18 -27.93
C LEU A 282 -30.64 -17.87 -26.60
N GLU A 283 -30.80 -18.75 -25.59
CA GLU A 283 -30.12 -18.63 -24.30
C GLU A 283 -28.58 -18.70 -24.45
N VAL A 284 -28.07 -19.58 -25.31
CA VAL A 284 -26.62 -19.64 -25.63
C VAL A 284 -26.15 -18.35 -26.29
N GLN A 285 -26.91 -17.86 -27.29
CA GLN A 285 -26.54 -16.59 -27.96
C GLN A 285 -26.56 -15.39 -27.02
N GLU A 286 -27.57 -15.31 -26.15
CA GLU A 286 -27.66 -14.24 -25.15
C GLU A 286 -26.48 -14.28 -24.13
N ASN A 287 -26.09 -15.48 -23.71
CA ASN A 287 -24.92 -15.65 -22.83
C ASN A 287 -23.62 -15.26 -23.54
N GLU A 288 -23.45 -15.62 -24.81
CA GLU A 288 -22.28 -15.26 -25.62
C GLU A 288 -22.20 -13.72 -25.82
N GLN A 289 -23.33 -13.07 -26.06
CA GLN A 289 -23.38 -11.61 -26.19
C GLN A 289 -23.00 -10.91 -24.86
N ARG A 290 -23.55 -11.36 -23.73
CA ARG A 290 -23.20 -10.82 -22.40
C ARG A 290 -21.73 -11.01 -22.09
N THR A 291 -21.15 -12.13 -22.48
CA THR A 291 -19.72 -12.39 -22.30
C THR A 291 -18.87 -11.40 -23.13
N SER A 292 -19.27 -11.14 -24.37
CA SER A 292 -18.62 -10.15 -25.23
C SER A 292 -18.68 -8.74 -24.64
N ASP A 293 -19.86 -8.32 -24.19
CA ASP A 293 -20.07 -7.00 -23.59
C ASP A 293 -19.18 -6.80 -22.34
N LEU A 294 -19.06 -7.83 -21.48
CA LEU A 294 -18.20 -7.77 -20.30
C LEU A 294 -16.69 -7.76 -20.62
N LEU A 295 -16.29 -8.44 -21.72
CA LEU A 295 -14.90 -8.40 -22.18
C LEU A 295 -14.54 -7.01 -22.72
N ASP A 296 -15.46 -6.34 -23.42
CA ASP A 296 -15.27 -4.97 -23.88
C ASP A 296 -15.16 -3.99 -22.68
N GLU A 297 -16.04 -4.11 -21.68
CA GLU A 297 -15.95 -3.33 -20.43
C GLU A 297 -14.63 -3.58 -19.69
N GLN A 298 -14.14 -4.83 -19.65
CA GLN A 298 -12.86 -5.17 -19.06
C GLN A 298 -11.72 -4.44 -19.80
N GLY A 299 -11.74 -4.45 -21.13
CA GLY A 299 -10.75 -3.75 -21.95
C GLY A 299 -10.74 -2.23 -21.70
N GLU A 300 -11.91 -1.61 -21.55
CA GLU A 300 -12.03 -0.18 -21.20
C GLU A 300 -11.41 0.15 -19.84
N ILE A 301 -11.66 -0.69 -18.82
CA ILE A 301 -11.10 -0.52 -17.48
C ILE A 301 -9.56 -0.68 -17.51
N GLU A 302 -9.04 -1.66 -18.26
CA GLU A 302 -7.60 -1.86 -18.43
C GLU A 302 -6.93 -0.63 -19.08
N GLN A 303 -7.51 -0.08 -20.13
CA GLN A 303 -7.03 1.15 -20.79
C GLN A 303 -7.08 2.36 -19.84
N PHE A 304 -8.13 2.47 -19.01
CA PHE A 304 -8.24 3.52 -18.02
C PHE A 304 -7.14 3.42 -16.96
N ILE A 305 -6.83 2.22 -16.46
CA ILE A 305 -5.73 1.99 -15.53
C ILE A 305 -4.39 2.38 -16.15
N GLU A 306 -4.12 1.96 -17.40
CA GLU A 306 -2.90 2.32 -18.13
C GLU A 306 -2.74 3.83 -18.29
N HIS A 307 -3.84 4.52 -18.59
CA HIS A 307 -3.86 5.99 -18.67
C HIS A 307 -3.48 6.64 -17.34
N LEU A 308 -4.08 6.20 -16.21
CA LEU A 308 -3.76 6.72 -14.87
C LEU A 308 -2.31 6.42 -14.45
N GLU A 309 -1.79 5.24 -14.77
CA GLU A 309 -0.40 4.87 -14.51
C GLU A 309 0.58 5.74 -15.31
N THR A 310 0.23 6.04 -16.55
CA THR A 310 1.00 6.97 -17.41
C THR A 310 0.98 8.39 -16.83
N GLN A 311 -0.18 8.88 -16.38
CA GLN A 311 -0.30 10.18 -15.71
C GLN A 311 0.52 10.22 -14.43
N LEU A 312 0.48 9.17 -13.62
CA LEU A 312 1.24 9.07 -12.38
C LEU A 312 2.76 9.10 -12.64
N THR A 313 3.20 8.42 -13.69
CA THR A 313 4.60 8.42 -14.13
C THR A 313 5.03 9.81 -14.58
N ALA A 314 4.22 10.49 -15.39
CA ALA A 314 4.47 11.86 -15.84
C ALA A 314 4.50 12.86 -14.67
N LEU A 315 3.58 12.71 -13.71
CA LEU A 315 3.51 13.55 -12.50
C LEU A 315 4.78 13.37 -11.64
N ASN A 316 5.21 12.14 -11.40
CA ASN A 316 6.44 11.86 -10.65
C ASN A 316 7.68 12.40 -11.37
N ALA A 317 7.73 12.31 -12.70
CA ALA A 317 8.81 12.88 -13.50
C ALA A 317 8.82 14.43 -13.42
N ALA A 318 7.66 15.07 -13.51
CA ALA A 318 7.51 16.52 -13.40
C ALA A 318 7.94 17.03 -12.01
N SER A 319 7.50 16.37 -10.94
CA SER A 319 7.92 16.69 -9.57
C SER A 319 9.45 16.55 -9.41
N SER A 320 10.03 15.45 -9.89
CA SER A 320 11.48 15.22 -9.82
C SER A 320 12.30 16.22 -10.66
N LEU A 321 11.76 16.68 -11.78
CA LEU A 321 12.39 17.73 -12.59
C LEU A 321 12.32 19.09 -11.90
N SER A 322 11.17 19.44 -11.32
CA SER A 322 11.00 20.68 -10.55
C SER A 322 11.98 20.74 -9.38
N ASP A 323 12.13 19.63 -8.63
CA ASP A 323 13.08 19.54 -7.52
C ASP A 323 14.56 19.70 -7.94
N LYS A 324 14.92 19.28 -9.16
CA LYS A 324 16.30 19.31 -9.68
C LYS A 324 16.66 20.59 -10.43
N LEU A 325 15.70 21.16 -11.13
CA LEU A 325 15.90 22.31 -12.04
C LEU A 325 15.47 23.65 -11.41
N GLY A 326 14.76 23.60 -10.27
CA GLY A 326 14.11 24.78 -9.71
C GLY A 326 12.90 25.22 -10.56
N SER A 327 12.43 26.44 -10.36
CA SER A 327 11.34 27.01 -11.15
C SER A 327 11.75 27.10 -12.63
N ILE A 328 10.93 26.52 -13.52
CA ILE A 328 11.15 26.63 -14.97
C ILE A 328 10.75 28.06 -15.39
N GLU A 329 11.71 28.84 -15.81
CA GLU A 329 11.45 30.17 -16.37
C GLU A 329 11.11 30.05 -17.86
N PHE A 330 9.87 30.30 -18.21
CA PHE A 330 9.42 30.35 -19.60
C PHE A 330 9.73 31.72 -20.21
N GLN A 331 10.58 31.78 -21.20
CA GLN A 331 10.79 33.00 -21.99
C GLN A 331 9.70 33.21 -23.04
N TYR A 332 9.04 32.13 -23.46
CA TYR A 332 7.95 32.13 -24.45
C TYR A 332 6.77 31.33 -23.92
N CYS A 333 5.55 31.80 -24.27
CA CYS A 333 4.33 31.08 -23.93
C CYS A 333 4.34 29.66 -24.53
N PRO A 334 4.19 28.57 -23.74
CA PRO A 334 4.25 27.21 -24.25
C PRO A 334 3.10 26.86 -25.22
N ALA A 335 2.00 27.63 -25.20
CA ALA A 335 0.86 27.42 -26.09
C ALA A 335 0.95 28.19 -27.41
N CYS A 336 1.43 29.44 -27.43
CA CYS A 336 1.42 30.29 -28.61
C CYS A 336 2.78 30.83 -29.04
N LEU A 337 3.86 30.51 -28.32
CA LEU A 337 5.25 30.90 -28.57
C LEU A 337 5.48 32.42 -28.64
N LYS A 338 4.59 33.23 -28.07
CA LYS A 338 4.84 34.66 -27.91
C LYS A 338 5.78 34.87 -26.71
N PRO A 339 6.70 35.86 -26.79
CA PRO A 339 7.54 36.21 -25.67
C PRO A 339 6.68 36.64 -24.47
N LEU A 340 7.04 36.13 -23.28
CA LEU A 340 6.42 36.50 -22.02
C LEU A 340 7.19 37.67 -21.42
N SER A 341 6.49 38.62 -20.83
CA SER A 341 7.10 39.76 -20.13
C SER A 341 7.67 39.33 -18.79
N ASP A 342 8.86 39.79 -18.42
CA ASP A 342 9.46 39.57 -17.10
C ASP A 342 8.49 40.00 -15.99
N THR A 343 8.30 39.09 -15.04
CA THR A 343 7.60 39.34 -13.78
C THR A 343 8.63 39.58 -12.66
N ASP A 344 8.20 40.11 -11.55
CA ASP A 344 8.99 40.43 -10.37
C ASP A 344 9.59 39.20 -9.63
N GLY A 345 9.57 38.03 -10.26
CA GLY A 345 10.04 36.76 -9.69
C GLY A 345 9.15 36.15 -8.62
N GLN A 346 8.08 36.85 -8.23
CA GLN A 346 7.11 36.36 -7.25
C GLN A 346 5.84 35.80 -7.89
N HIS A 347 5.63 36.05 -9.18
CA HIS A 347 4.45 35.62 -9.92
C HIS A 347 4.81 34.71 -11.10
N CYS A 348 3.97 33.73 -11.38
CA CYS A 348 4.12 32.86 -12.54
C CYS A 348 3.99 33.67 -13.84
N VAL A 349 5.00 33.63 -14.70
CA VAL A 349 5.00 34.34 -16.00
C VAL A 349 3.87 33.90 -16.95
N VAL A 350 3.23 32.75 -16.69
CA VAL A 350 2.18 32.18 -17.55
C VAL A 350 0.78 32.53 -17.05
N CYS A 351 0.49 32.32 -15.74
CA CYS A 351 -0.83 32.53 -15.16
C CYS A 351 -0.93 33.74 -14.23
N HIS A 352 0.19 34.42 -13.95
CA HIS A 352 0.30 35.61 -13.06
C HIS A 352 -0.11 35.36 -11.60
N GLU A 353 -0.26 34.11 -11.19
CA GLU A 353 -0.45 33.71 -9.79
C GLU A 353 0.84 33.79 -9.01
N VAL A 354 0.76 34.02 -7.69
CA VAL A 354 1.92 34.01 -6.80
C VAL A 354 2.55 32.63 -6.80
N VAL A 355 3.83 32.53 -7.06
CA VAL A 355 4.58 31.28 -7.01
C VAL A 355 4.84 30.92 -5.54
N ASP A 356 4.14 29.91 -5.06
CA ASP A 356 4.32 29.30 -3.74
C ASP A 356 4.72 27.84 -3.94
N ASP A 357 6.00 27.53 -3.73
CA ASP A 357 6.55 26.19 -3.92
C ASP A 357 5.90 25.15 -2.99
N ASP A 358 5.54 25.53 -1.76
CA ASP A 358 4.90 24.64 -0.79
C ASP A 358 3.46 24.30 -1.24
N LYS A 359 2.76 25.29 -1.80
CA LYS A 359 1.40 25.09 -2.34
C LYS A 359 1.42 24.21 -3.60
N ALA A 360 2.39 24.42 -4.48
CA ALA A 360 2.56 23.60 -5.67
C ALA A 360 2.86 22.13 -5.31
N LYS A 361 3.81 21.90 -4.39
CA LYS A 361 4.14 20.56 -3.89
C LYS A 361 2.94 19.87 -3.26
N SER A 362 2.18 20.59 -2.43
CA SER A 362 0.96 20.06 -1.79
C SER A 362 -0.09 19.66 -2.82
N LYS A 363 -0.25 20.43 -3.90
CA LYS A 363 -1.20 20.12 -4.98
C LYS A 363 -0.75 18.91 -5.81
N TYR A 364 0.54 18.79 -6.12
CA TYR A 364 1.08 17.59 -6.76
C TYR A 364 0.83 16.33 -5.93
N PHE A 365 1.04 16.43 -4.63
CA PHE A 365 0.81 15.31 -3.72
C PHE A 365 -0.67 14.89 -3.66
N GLU A 366 -1.60 15.85 -3.59
CA GLU A 366 -3.05 15.60 -3.64
C GLU A 366 -3.44 14.83 -4.90
N ILE A 367 -3.03 15.31 -6.10
CA ILE A 367 -3.33 14.66 -7.39
C ILE A 367 -2.73 13.24 -7.45
N LYS A 368 -1.53 13.05 -6.91
CA LYS A 368 -0.90 11.74 -6.85
C LYS A 368 -1.71 10.75 -6.03
N ILE A 369 -2.19 11.16 -4.85
CA ILE A 369 -3.02 10.33 -3.98
C ILE A 369 -4.33 9.97 -4.68
N ASP A 370 -4.98 10.92 -5.35
CA ASP A 370 -6.23 10.67 -6.09
C ASP A 370 -6.04 9.66 -7.21
N ASN A 371 -4.98 9.78 -8.02
CA ASN A 371 -4.68 8.82 -9.09
C ASN A 371 -4.41 7.41 -8.54
N GLU A 372 -3.64 7.30 -7.45
CA GLU A 372 -3.38 6.00 -6.81
C GLU A 372 -4.65 5.34 -6.26
N LEU A 373 -5.59 6.13 -5.73
CA LEU A 373 -6.90 5.64 -5.28
C LEU A 373 -7.74 5.14 -6.45
N GLN A 374 -7.84 5.91 -7.54
CA GLN A 374 -8.58 5.52 -8.74
C GLN A 374 -8.02 4.24 -9.37
N ILE A 375 -6.70 4.10 -9.47
CA ILE A 375 -6.07 2.86 -9.95
C ILE A 375 -6.47 1.67 -9.07
N ARG A 376 -6.46 1.83 -7.76
CA ARG A 376 -6.83 0.75 -6.82
C ARG A 376 -8.30 0.33 -6.99
N GLU A 377 -9.20 1.29 -7.09
CA GLU A 377 -10.64 1.04 -7.30
C GLU A 377 -10.91 0.36 -8.63
N SER A 378 -10.27 0.83 -9.71
CA SER A 378 -10.40 0.25 -11.05
C SER A 378 -9.88 -1.19 -11.09
N ARG A 379 -8.75 -1.49 -10.44
CA ARG A 379 -8.23 -2.87 -10.33
C ARG A 379 -9.18 -3.80 -9.57
N GLN A 380 -9.89 -3.29 -8.55
CA GLN A 380 -10.88 -4.10 -7.84
C GLN A 380 -12.11 -4.37 -8.70
N LEU A 381 -12.55 -3.38 -9.48
CA LEU A 381 -13.65 -3.53 -10.44
C LEU A 381 -13.29 -4.56 -11.51
N LEU A 382 -12.07 -4.48 -12.05
CA LEU A 382 -11.53 -5.45 -13.02
C LEU A 382 -11.61 -6.89 -12.49
N LYS A 383 -11.21 -7.10 -11.23
CA LYS A 383 -11.28 -8.41 -10.59
C LYS A 383 -12.73 -8.93 -10.45
N SER A 384 -13.68 -8.04 -10.17
CA SER A 384 -15.11 -8.41 -10.11
C SER A 384 -15.63 -8.82 -11.49
N LYS A 385 -15.30 -8.05 -12.55
CA LYS A 385 -15.71 -8.35 -13.92
C LYS A 385 -15.13 -9.68 -14.42
N ALA A 386 -13.86 -9.96 -14.09
CA ALA A 386 -13.26 -11.26 -14.42
C ALA A 386 -13.98 -12.44 -13.77
N ALA A 387 -14.46 -12.30 -12.53
CA ALA A 387 -15.26 -13.33 -11.87
C ALA A 387 -16.63 -13.53 -12.54
N ASP A 388 -17.27 -12.44 -12.98
CA ASP A 388 -18.55 -12.49 -13.69
C ASP A 388 -18.39 -13.21 -15.05
N ILE A 389 -17.31 -12.93 -15.80
CA ILE A 389 -16.99 -13.62 -17.05
C ILE A 389 -16.79 -15.12 -16.82
N GLU A 390 -16.09 -15.54 -15.77
CA GLU A 390 -15.90 -16.96 -15.46
C GLU A 390 -17.22 -17.66 -15.14
N THR A 391 -18.16 -16.99 -14.45
CA THR A 391 -19.49 -17.53 -14.22
C THR A 391 -20.25 -17.71 -15.53
N LEU A 392 -20.24 -16.74 -16.44
CA LEU A 392 -20.88 -16.86 -17.75
C LEU A 392 -20.27 -17.99 -18.61
N HIS A 393 -18.95 -18.21 -18.52
CA HIS A 393 -18.30 -19.35 -19.19
C HIS A 393 -18.77 -20.70 -18.64
N THR A 394 -19.01 -20.80 -17.31
CA THR A 394 -19.57 -22.04 -16.72
C THR A 394 -21.02 -22.27 -17.15
N ASP A 395 -21.82 -21.21 -17.21
CA ASP A 395 -23.22 -21.25 -17.68
C ASP A 395 -23.29 -21.60 -19.16
N ALA A 396 -22.43 -21.04 -20.01
CA ALA A 396 -22.33 -21.41 -21.42
C ALA A 396 -22.10 -22.91 -21.63
N ARG A 397 -21.18 -23.48 -20.84
CA ARG A 397 -20.93 -24.94 -20.89
C ARG A 397 -22.14 -25.75 -20.48
N ALA A 398 -22.91 -25.33 -19.48
CA ALA A 398 -24.13 -25.99 -19.03
C ALA A 398 -25.24 -25.88 -20.09
N LEU A 399 -25.43 -24.69 -20.67
CA LEU A 399 -26.42 -24.44 -21.73
C LEU A 399 -26.13 -25.26 -22.99
N ARG A 400 -24.87 -25.33 -23.43
CA ARG A 400 -24.46 -26.16 -24.58
C ARG A 400 -24.70 -27.65 -24.36
N ARG A 401 -24.46 -28.18 -23.12
CA ARG A 401 -24.78 -29.56 -22.77
C ARG A 401 -26.29 -29.81 -22.82
N SER A 402 -27.09 -28.86 -22.28
CA SER A 402 -28.55 -28.97 -22.31
C SER A 402 -29.11 -28.95 -23.73
N TYR A 403 -28.50 -28.15 -24.61
CA TYR A 403 -28.81 -28.10 -26.03
C TYR A 403 -28.48 -29.43 -26.71
N ALA A 404 -27.28 -29.98 -26.50
CA ALA A 404 -26.88 -31.28 -27.06
C ALA A 404 -27.80 -32.40 -26.63
N SER A 405 -28.14 -32.47 -25.33
CA SER A 405 -29.09 -33.49 -24.80
C SER A 405 -30.49 -33.33 -25.39
N ALA A 406 -31.00 -32.12 -25.56
CA ALA A 406 -32.32 -31.87 -26.16
C ALA A 406 -32.35 -32.24 -27.65
N MET A 407 -31.25 -32.03 -28.37
CA MET A 407 -31.10 -32.47 -29.76
C MET A 407 -31.02 -33.98 -29.90
N GLU A 408 -30.31 -34.66 -29.02
CA GLU A 408 -30.22 -36.11 -28.97
C GLU A 408 -31.60 -36.75 -28.65
N GLU A 409 -32.33 -36.19 -27.68
CA GLU A 409 -33.70 -36.62 -27.36
C GLU A 409 -34.66 -36.40 -28.54
N PHE A 410 -34.53 -35.29 -29.25
CA PHE A 410 -35.31 -35.01 -30.45
C PHE A 410 -35.01 -36.01 -31.57
N SER A 411 -33.76 -36.32 -31.84
CA SER A 411 -33.38 -37.24 -32.91
C SER A 411 -33.78 -38.71 -32.60
N SER A 412 -33.65 -39.13 -31.33
CA SER A 412 -33.96 -40.52 -30.93
C SER A 412 -35.46 -40.86 -30.93
N ARG A 413 -36.35 -39.87 -30.70
CA ARG A 413 -37.81 -40.12 -30.61
C ARG A 413 -38.55 -40.14 -31.95
N TYR A 414 -37.96 -39.63 -33.03
CA TYR A 414 -38.68 -39.42 -34.29
C TYR A 414 -38.21 -40.33 -35.43
N ASP A 415 -37.62 -41.49 -35.10
CA ASP A 415 -36.93 -42.36 -36.06
C ASP A 415 -37.46 -43.79 -36.06
N VAL A 416 -38.80 -44.05 -36.37
CA VAL A 416 -39.31 -45.42 -36.64
C VAL A 416 -40.47 -45.44 -37.62
N SER A 417 -40.37 -46.11 -38.79
CA SER A 417 -41.43 -46.87 -39.51
C SER A 417 -40.90 -47.73 -40.66
N ASN A 418 -41.71 -48.60 -41.18
CA ASN A 418 -41.38 -49.85 -41.90
C ASN A 418 -41.57 -49.76 -43.43
N SER A 419 -40.75 -49.05 -44.18
CA SER A 419 -40.74 -49.17 -45.66
C SER A 419 -39.29 -49.30 -46.21
N PRO A 420 -39.03 -49.72 -47.45
CA PRO A 420 -37.68 -49.77 -48.03
C PRO A 420 -36.95 -48.44 -48.02
N ARG A 421 -37.74 -47.37 -48.05
CA ARG A 421 -37.24 -45.97 -47.89
C ARG A 421 -36.75 -45.72 -46.46
N GLU A 422 -37.48 -46.22 -45.53
CA GLU A 422 -37.19 -46.10 -44.10
C GLU A 422 -35.98 -46.92 -43.70
N SER A 423 -35.82 -48.12 -44.28
CA SER A 423 -34.58 -48.91 -44.11
C SER A 423 -33.36 -48.19 -44.67
N PHE A 424 -33.48 -47.46 -45.79
CA PHE A 424 -32.40 -46.64 -46.37
C PHE A 424 -32.09 -45.44 -45.47
N LEU A 425 -33.13 -44.74 -45.02
CA LEU A 425 -32.98 -43.62 -44.06
C LEU A 425 -32.39 -44.08 -42.74
N ALA A 426 -32.85 -45.20 -42.17
CA ALA A 426 -32.31 -45.78 -40.96
C ALA A 426 -30.83 -46.16 -41.09
N GLU A 427 -30.41 -46.75 -42.21
CA GLU A 427 -28.99 -47.07 -42.46
C GLU A 427 -28.13 -45.79 -42.63
N ARG A 428 -28.67 -44.76 -43.32
CA ARG A 428 -27.96 -43.45 -43.47
C ARG A 428 -27.89 -42.70 -42.14
N ASN A 429 -28.97 -42.72 -41.34
CA ASN A 429 -28.96 -42.12 -39.97
C ASN A 429 -28.00 -42.87 -39.06
N LYS A 430 -27.89 -44.19 -39.15
CA LYS A 430 -26.90 -44.99 -38.41
C LYS A 430 -25.47 -44.64 -38.84
N GLN A 431 -25.22 -44.39 -40.12
CA GLN A 431 -23.93 -43.93 -40.61
C GLN A 431 -23.61 -42.51 -40.15
N LEU A 432 -24.60 -41.60 -40.14
CA LEU A 432 -24.48 -40.25 -39.57
C LEU A 432 -24.11 -40.30 -38.09
N GLY A 433 -24.84 -41.09 -37.29
CA GLY A 433 -24.55 -41.23 -35.85
C GLY A 433 -23.15 -41.79 -35.56
N ARG A 434 -22.64 -42.71 -36.42
CA ARG A 434 -21.25 -43.19 -36.30
C ARG A 434 -20.22 -42.07 -36.60
N LEU A 435 -20.44 -41.31 -37.70
CA LEU A 435 -19.55 -40.21 -38.08
C LEU A 435 -19.56 -39.10 -37.02
N GLU A 436 -20.72 -38.78 -36.47
CA GLU A 436 -20.86 -37.79 -35.40
C GLU A 436 -20.19 -38.24 -34.11
N SER A 437 -20.34 -39.52 -33.72
CA SER A 437 -19.65 -40.08 -32.56
C SER A 437 -18.12 -40.10 -32.74
N GLU A 438 -17.62 -40.46 -33.94
CA GLU A 438 -16.19 -40.43 -34.25
C GLU A 438 -15.67 -38.99 -34.25
N ALA A 439 -16.41 -38.04 -34.82
CA ALA A 439 -16.03 -36.61 -34.83
C ALA A 439 -16.02 -36.03 -33.42
N ALA A 440 -17.04 -36.31 -32.60
CA ALA A 440 -17.11 -35.86 -31.20
C ALA A 440 -15.92 -36.40 -30.37
N TYR A 441 -15.57 -37.67 -30.53
CA TYR A 441 -14.40 -38.25 -29.87
C TYR A 441 -13.07 -37.56 -30.27
N LEU A 442 -12.91 -37.29 -31.59
CA LEU A 442 -11.72 -36.60 -32.07
C LEU A 442 -11.64 -35.13 -31.63
N GLU A 443 -12.79 -34.47 -31.51
CA GLU A 443 -12.88 -33.10 -30.93
C GLU A 443 -12.51 -33.08 -29.45
N GLU A 444 -12.97 -34.05 -28.66
CA GLU A 444 -12.56 -34.18 -27.25
C GLU A 444 -11.07 -34.43 -27.12
N LEU A 445 -10.52 -35.31 -27.97
CA LEU A 445 -9.08 -35.60 -28.01
C LEU A 445 -8.25 -34.34 -28.39
N ARG A 446 -8.69 -33.59 -29.41
CA ARG A 446 -8.09 -32.33 -29.80
C ARG A 446 -8.11 -31.33 -28.65
N SER A 447 -9.25 -31.12 -28.01
CA SER A 447 -9.40 -30.22 -26.88
C SER A 447 -8.50 -30.62 -25.71
N ALA A 448 -8.32 -31.90 -25.45
CA ALA A 448 -7.42 -32.39 -24.39
C ALA A 448 -5.94 -32.12 -24.73
N ILE A 449 -5.53 -32.27 -26.00
CA ILE A 449 -4.16 -31.94 -26.45
C ILE A 449 -3.90 -30.44 -26.37
N GLU A 450 -4.82 -29.61 -26.86
CA GLU A 450 -4.73 -28.14 -26.74
C GLU A 450 -4.60 -27.70 -25.27
N LYS A 451 -5.39 -28.34 -24.38
CA LYS A 451 -5.31 -28.09 -22.94
C LYS A 451 -3.97 -28.48 -22.33
N LEU A 452 -3.38 -29.61 -22.77
CA LEU A 452 -2.03 -30.01 -22.34
C LEU A 452 -0.96 -29.01 -22.76
N ASP A 453 -1.02 -28.52 -24.01
CA ASP A 453 -0.09 -27.52 -24.50
C ASP A 453 -0.21 -26.19 -23.74
N GLU A 454 -1.45 -25.76 -23.46
CA GLU A 454 -1.73 -24.58 -22.64
C GLU A 454 -1.15 -24.75 -21.22
N LEU A 455 -1.44 -25.87 -20.56
CA LEU A 455 -0.95 -26.18 -19.22
C LEU A 455 0.59 -26.31 -19.18
N SER A 456 1.18 -26.89 -20.23
CA SER A 456 2.64 -26.99 -20.34
C SER A 456 3.32 -25.61 -20.41
N ARG A 457 2.76 -24.71 -21.25
CA ARG A 457 3.25 -23.32 -21.35
C ARG A 457 3.04 -22.55 -20.06
N ALA A 458 1.87 -22.69 -19.43
CA ALA A 458 1.58 -22.05 -18.13
C ALA A 458 2.54 -22.51 -17.03
N ARG A 459 2.83 -23.82 -16.95
CA ARG A 459 3.80 -24.39 -16.00
C ARG A 459 5.21 -23.86 -16.23
N ALA A 460 5.66 -23.83 -17.48
CA ALA A 460 6.99 -23.30 -17.83
C ALA A 460 7.11 -21.82 -17.38
N LYS A 461 6.12 -21.00 -17.71
CA LYS A 461 6.08 -19.59 -17.31
C LYS A 461 6.10 -19.43 -15.78
N LEU A 462 5.25 -20.18 -15.07
CA LEU A 462 5.21 -20.14 -13.60
C LEU A 462 6.54 -20.56 -12.97
N ASN A 463 7.22 -21.57 -13.53
CA ASN A 463 8.53 -21.98 -13.06
C ASN A 463 9.58 -20.87 -13.23
N ASP A 464 9.61 -20.22 -14.40
CA ASP A 464 10.50 -19.09 -14.67
C ASP A 464 10.21 -17.92 -13.70
N ASP A 465 8.94 -17.61 -13.47
CA ASP A 465 8.53 -16.57 -12.51
C ASP A 465 8.96 -16.90 -11.08
N ILE A 466 8.84 -18.17 -10.67
CA ILE A 466 9.30 -18.67 -9.35
C ILE A 466 10.81 -18.52 -9.22
N GLU A 467 11.60 -18.98 -10.20
CA GLU A 467 13.07 -18.89 -10.17
C GLU A 467 13.54 -17.43 -10.14
N ASN A 468 12.96 -16.57 -10.95
CA ASN A 468 13.26 -15.14 -11.00
C ASN A 468 12.94 -14.46 -9.66
N LEU A 469 11.78 -14.78 -9.08
CA LEU A 469 11.38 -14.22 -7.79
C LEU A 469 12.26 -14.71 -6.65
N GLN A 470 12.65 -16.00 -6.64
CA GLN A 470 13.58 -16.54 -5.65
C GLN A 470 14.95 -15.85 -5.72
N ALA A 471 15.50 -15.68 -6.92
CA ALA A 471 16.77 -14.99 -7.11
C ALA A 471 16.69 -13.50 -6.68
N ARG A 472 15.53 -12.84 -6.91
CA ARG A 472 15.28 -11.48 -6.42
C ARG A 472 15.22 -11.43 -4.90
N LEU A 473 14.52 -12.36 -4.25
CA LEU A 473 14.41 -12.43 -2.79
C LEU A 473 15.77 -12.64 -2.12
N MET A 474 16.63 -13.52 -2.64
CA MET A 474 17.99 -13.71 -2.13
C MET A 474 18.82 -12.42 -2.18
N ARG A 475 18.70 -11.65 -3.28
CA ARG A 475 19.39 -10.34 -3.39
C ARG A 475 18.85 -9.32 -2.40
N LEU A 476 17.54 -9.26 -2.22
CA LEU A 476 16.89 -8.36 -1.25
C LEU A 476 17.30 -8.69 0.19
N GLU A 477 17.38 -9.96 0.53
CA GLU A 477 17.82 -10.42 1.85
C GLU A 477 19.29 -10.06 2.13
N ALA A 478 20.18 -10.30 1.17
CA ALA A 478 21.59 -9.90 1.26
C ALA A 478 21.74 -8.37 1.40
N ALA A 479 20.98 -7.58 0.63
CA ALA A 479 20.96 -6.13 0.71
C ALA A 479 20.42 -5.64 2.07
N SER A 480 19.37 -6.27 2.59
CA SER A 480 18.78 -5.99 3.91
C SER A 480 19.81 -6.20 5.04
N ASN A 481 20.52 -7.32 5.02
CA ASN A 481 21.57 -7.62 6.01
C ASN A 481 22.74 -6.62 5.94
N ALA A 482 23.20 -6.29 4.72
CA ALA A 482 24.25 -5.29 4.52
C ALA A 482 23.79 -3.91 5.02
N ARG A 483 22.53 -3.53 4.72
CA ARG A 483 21.92 -2.28 5.19
C ARG A 483 21.86 -2.21 6.71
N THR A 484 21.38 -3.27 7.37
CA THR A 484 21.31 -3.36 8.83
C THR A 484 22.69 -3.15 9.45
N THR A 485 23.69 -3.84 8.94
CA THR A 485 25.08 -3.73 9.44
C THR A 485 25.61 -2.30 9.29
N LYS A 486 25.42 -1.67 8.13
CA LYS A 486 25.84 -0.29 7.87
C LYS A 486 25.14 0.70 8.80
N ALA A 487 23.81 0.60 8.90
CA ALA A 487 22.99 1.52 9.69
C ALA A 487 23.32 1.43 11.19
N MET A 488 23.36 0.21 11.74
CA MET A 488 23.66 -0.02 13.15
C MET A 488 25.11 0.33 13.48
N GLY A 489 26.03 0.14 12.55
CA GLY A 489 27.40 0.65 12.67
C GLY A 489 27.47 2.17 12.82
N SER A 490 26.69 2.91 12.02
CA SER A 490 26.56 4.37 12.14
C SER A 490 25.94 4.78 13.48
N VAL A 491 24.85 4.15 13.89
CA VAL A 491 24.19 4.41 15.19
C VAL A 491 25.17 4.15 16.34
N SER A 492 25.91 3.03 16.29
CA SER A 492 26.94 2.71 17.28
C SER A 492 28.03 3.78 17.36
N SER A 493 28.50 4.27 16.23
CA SER A 493 29.53 5.32 16.16
C SER A 493 29.05 6.63 16.80
N PHE A 494 27.81 7.05 16.48
CA PHE A 494 27.22 8.26 17.09
C PHE A 494 26.97 8.04 18.58
N GLY A 495 26.44 6.90 19.00
CA GLY A 495 26.16 6.60 20.41
C GLY A 495 27.42 6.64 21.25
N ARG A 496 28.50 5.97 20.83
CA ARG A 496 29.80 6.03 21.51
C ARG A 496 30.32 7.46 21.61
N ARG A 497 30.28 8.24 20.51
CA ARG A 497 30.74 9.63 20.49
C ARG A 497 29.94 10.53 21.44
N LEU A 498 28.65 10.32 21.55
CA LEU A 498 27.79 11.09 22.46
C LEU A 498 28.08 10.73 23.93
N LEU A 499 28.21 9.43 24.26
CA LEU A 499 28.50 8.98 25.62
C LEU A 499 29.88 9.49 26.10
N THR A 500 30.91 9.43 25.26
CA THR A 500 32.24 9.94 25.59
C THR A 500 32.25 11.45 25.95
N LYS A 501 31.21 12.19 25.51
CA LYS A 501 31.06 13.62 25.84
C LYS A 501 30.19 13.89 27.06
N ASP A 502 29.63 12.85 27.68
CA ASP A 502 28.95 12.99 28.95
C ASP A 502 29.94 13.41 30.08
N LEU A 503 29.40 13.97 31.15
CA LEU A 503 30.21 14.18 32.35
C LEU A 503 30.59 12.78 32.91
N ARG A 504 31.79 12.63 33.41
CA ARG A 504 32.35 11.38 33.95
C ARG A 504 31.59 10.93 35.21
N ARG A 505 30.37 10.44 35.02
CA ARG A 505 29.49 9.91 36.07
C ARG A 505 29.27 8.40 35.95
N GLU A 506 29.67 7.83 34.82
CA GLU A 506 29.55 6.39 34.55
C GLU A 506 30.81 5.93 33.81
N ASP A 507 31.60 5.07 34.45
CA ASP A 507 32.89 4.60 33.89
C ASP A 507 32.73 3.96 32.51
N SER A 508 31.63 3.22 32.30
CA SER A 508 31.33 2.56 31.02
C SER A 508 31.07 3.55 29.89
N PHE A 509 30.83 4.83 30.16
CA PHE A 509 30.58 5.86 29.15
C PHE A 509 31.84 6.63 28.74
N GLU A 510 32.93 6.53 29.50
CA GLU A 510 34.17 7.29 29.20
C GLU A 510 34.81 6.86 27.89
N ASN A 511 34.98 5.55 27.68
CA ASN A 511 35.57 4.98 26.46
C ASN A 511 34.85 3.71 26.02
N PRO A 512 33.59 3.80 25.58
CA PRO A 512 32.82 2.64 25.19
C PRO A 512 33.38 1.99 23.93
N SER A 513 33.68 0.69 23.99
CA SER A 513 34.13 -0.09 22.83
C SER A 513 32.97 -0.35 21.88
N THR A 514 31.80 -0.64 22.45
CA THR A 514 30.57 -0.93 21.72
C THR A 514 29.40 -0.16 22.29
N PHE A 515 28.53 0.28 21.39
CA PHE A 515 27.21 0.81 21.72
C PHE A 515 26.23 0.13 20.77
N SER A 516 25.16 -0.42 21.29
CA SER A 516 24.14 -1.07 20.46
C SER A 516 22.74 -0.82 20.97
N VAL A 517 21.81 -0.81 20.03
CA VAL A 517 20.38 -0.73 20.26
C VAL A 517 19.75 -2.01 19.75
N ASN A 518 19.01 -2.69 20.60
CA ASN A 518 18.23 -3.87 20.24
C ASN A 518 16.75 -3.50 20.28
N PHE A 519 16.14 -3.35 19.11
CA PHE A 519 14.75 -2.94 18.99
C PHE A 519 13.80 -4.01 19.52
N GLY A 520 14.00 -5.27 19.15
CA GLY A 520 13.15 -6.39 19.56
C GLY A 520 13.13 -6.57 21.07
N ASP A 521 14.26 -6.53 21.73
CA ASP A 521 14.38 -6.71 23.16
C ASP A 521 14.14 -5.40 23.95
N ASP A 522 13.90 -4.28 23.24
CA ASP A 522 13.69 -2.96 23.81
C ASP A 522 14.83 -2.58 24.77
N ALA A 523 16.07 -2.76 24.31
CA ALA A 523 17.27 -2.65 25.11
C ALA A 523 18.36 -1.78 24.45
N MET A 524 19.14 -1.14 25.31
CA MET A 524 20.31 -0.35 24.93
C MET A 524 21.51 -0.88 25.71
N LEU A 525 22.60 -1.15 25.00
CA LEU A 525 23.78 -1.79 25.59
C LEU A 525 25.03 -0.94 25.35
N VAL A 526 25.86 -0.87 26.37
CA VAL A 526 27.22 -0.33 26.31
C VAL A 526 28.18 -1.41 26.80
N ASP A 527 29.08 -1.88 25.92
CA ASP A 527 30.01 -2.98 26.20
C ASP A 527 29.30 -4.24 26.75
N GLY A 528 28.10 -4.52 26.19
CA GLY A 528 27.27 -5.67 26.59
C GLY A 528 26.49 -5.49 27.88
N LYS A 529 26.61 -4.36 28.60
CA LYS A 529 25.88 -4.07 29.82
C LYS A 529 24.59 -3.28 29.54
N MET A 530 23.51 -3.56 30.28
CA MET A 530 22.19 -2.92 30.15
C MET A 530 21.75 -2.14 31.40
N ASN A 531 22.35 -2.43 32.56
CA ASN A 531 21.89 -1.90 33.83
C ASN A 531 22.87 -0.87 34.36
N PHE A 532 22.43 0.38 34.40
CA PHE A 532 23.17 1.53 34.91
C PHE A 532 22.33 2.25 35.98
N ALA A 533 22.91 3.23 36.65
CA ALA A 533 22.16 4.12 37.54
C ALA A 533 21.01 4.82 36.76
N GLU A 534 19.90 5.15 37.44
CA GLU A 534 18.70 5.70 36.78
C GLU A 534 19.02 6.93 35.92
N SER A 535 19.81 7.89 36.45
CA SER A 535 20.22 9.08 35.67
C SER A 535 21.12 8.73 34.48
N SER A 536 21.94 7.69 34.58
CA SER A 536 22.76 7.19 33.47
C SER A 536 21.92 6.45 32.43
N ASN A 537 20.88 5.73 32.84
CA ASN A 537 19.91 5.15 31.92
C ASN A 537 19.12 6.23 31.14
N VAL A 538 18.82 7.38 31.75
CA VAL A 538 18.20 8.52 31.03
C VAL A 538 19.14 9.06 29.96
N VAL A 539 20.43 9.27 30.28
CA VAL A 539 21.45 9.69 29.29
C VAL A 539 21.57 8.65 28.19
N LEU A 540 21.60 7.35 28.53
CA LEU A 540 21.71 6.25 27.57
C LEU A 540 20.49 6.21 26.62
N LYS A 541 19.27 6.32 27.15
CA LYS A 541 18.05 6.39 26.35
C LYS A 541 18.07 7.59 25.40
N ASN A 542 18.32 8.78 25.94
CA ASN A 542 18.37 9.99 25.14
C ASN A 542 19.46 9.91 24.05
N THR A 543 20.62 9.31 24.41
CA THR A 543 21.71 9.04 23.46
C THR A 543 21.30 8.06 22.37
N ALA A 544 20.55 6.98 22.71
CA ALA A 544 20.11 5.99 21.75
C ALA A 544 19.19 6.60 20.68
N ILE A 545 18.15 7.33 21.11
CA ILE A 545 17.23 7.97 20.15
C ILE A 545 17.88 9.12 19.38
N LEU A 546 18.77 9.91 20.01
CA LEU A 546 19.53 10.95 19.32
C LEU A 546 20.51 10.36 18.31
N SER A 547 21.18 9.24 18.62
CA SER A 547 22.09 8.57 17.68
C SER A 547 21.36 8.01 16.44
N LEU A 548 20.12 7.54 16.58
CA LEU A 548 19.26 7.16 15.44
C LEU A 548 18.97 8.37 14.54
N LEU A 549 18.55 9.50 15.12
CA LEU A 549 18.30 10.73 14.36
C LEU A 549 19.58 11.23 13.69
N LEU A 550 20.70 11.27 14.40
CA LEU A 550 21.97 11.72 13.83
C LEU A 550 22.43 10.81 12.69
N ALA A 551 22.39 9.48 12.87
CA ALA A 551 22.72 8.56 11.79
C ALA A 551 21.83 8.80 10.56
N ALA A 552 20.53 8.99 10.76
CA ALA A 552 19.59 9.33 9.70
C ALA A 552 19.87 10.69 9.05
N SER A 553 20.45 11.63 9.81
CA SER A 553 20.78 12.98 9.30
C SER A 553 22.04 13.01 8.42
N TYR A 554 22.75 11.88 8.27
CA TYR A 554 23.91 11.74 7.39
C TYR A 554 23.72 10.68 6.29
N ASP A 555 22.69 9.87 6.37
CA ASP A 555 22.45 8.76 5.43
C ASP A 555 21.00 8.80 4.92
N VAL A 556 20.84 9.01 3.61
CA VAL A 556 19.54 9.13 2.92
C VAL A 556 18.74 7.81 2.93
N GLU A 557 19.42 6.69 3.14
CA GLU A 557 18.76 5.37 3.16
C GLU A 557 17.99 5.10 4.45
N PHE A 558 18.13 5.94 5.50
CA PHE A 558 17.25 5.86 6.67
C PHE A 558 15.85 6.40 6.35
N TRP A 559 14.83 5.66 6.73
CA TRP A 559 13.43 6.11 6.68
C TRP A 559 12.97 6.73 8.01
N HIS A 560 13.92 7.03 8.88
CA HIS A 560 13.68 7.85 10.05
C HIS A 560 13.21 9.23 9.62
N PRO A 561 12.05 9.74 10.10
CA PRO A 561 11.50 11.02 9.65
C PRO A 561 12.30 12.23 10.09
N LYS A 562 13.44 12.05 10.73
CA LYS A 562 14.33 13.08 11.27
C LYS A 562 13.64 14.06 12.22
N PHE A 563 12.65 13.53 12.92
CA PHE A 563 11.88 14.20 13.97
C PHE A 563 12.13 13.49 15.30
N LEU A 564 12.27 14.27 16.37
CA LEU A 564 12.45 13.74 17.72
C LEU A 564 11.74 14.63 18.73
N LEU A 565 10.97 14.02 19.62
CA LEU A 565 10.29 14.67 20.72
C LEU A 565 10.81 14.08 22.04
N MET A 566 11.37 14.94 22.91
CA MET A 566 11.96 14.53 24.19
C MET A 566 11.31 15.31 25.32
N ASP A 567 10.49 14.64 26.12
CA ASP A 567 9.85 15.28 27.27
C ASP A 567 10.73 15.15 28.51
N ASN A 568 11.13 16.27 29.05
CA ASN A 568 11.95 16.40 30.26
C ASN A 568 13.26 15.61 30.20
N ILE A 569 14.21 16.13 29.43
CA ILE A 569 15.51 15.48 29.18
C ILE A 569 16.34 15.20 30.43
N GLU A 570 16.02 15.88 31.55
CA GLU A 570 16.65 15.75 32.87
C GLU A 570 15.89 14.82 33.86
N ASP A 571 15.10 13.88 33.38
CA ASP A 571 14.28 13.02 34.22
C ASP A 571 15.11 12.15 35.22
N LYS A 572 14.43 11.53 36.19
CA LYS A 572 15.01 10.58 37.18
C LYS A 572 16.20 11.12 37.98
N GLY A 573 16.17 12.41 38.32
CA GLY A 573 17.15 13.01 39.22
C GLY A 573 18.52 13.27 38.58
N MET A 574 18.54 13.55 37.29
CA MET A 574 19.78 14.01 36.62
C MET A 574 20.26 15.32 37.23
N GLU A 575 21.56 15.42 37.49
CA GLU A 575 22.19 16.64 37.99
C GLU A 575 22.05 17.80 36.97
N GLN A 576 21.88 19.02 37.47
CA GLN A 576 21.72 20.19 36.63
C GLN A 576 22.90 20.39 35.64
N GLU A 577 24.12 20.21 36.12
CA GLU A 577 25.32 20.33 35.28
C GLU A 577 25.33 19.30 34.13
N ARG A 578 24.93 18.07 34.41
CA ARG A 578 24.82 16.98 33.43
C ARG A 578 23.73 17.29 32.41
N SER A 579 22.57 17.77 32.87
CA SER A 579 21.50 18.24 31.98
C SER A 579 21.94 19.36 31.07
N HIS A 580 22.62 20.40 31.62
CA HIS A 580 23.17 21.52 30.82
C HIS A 580 24.19 21.04 29.77
N ASN A 581 25.09 20.12 30.16
CA ASN A 581 26.05 19.52 29.23
C ASN A 581 25.34 18.78 28.09
N TYR A 582 24.31 17.97 28.42
CA TYR A 582 23.57 17.21 27.43
C TYR A 582 22.76 18.11 26.49
N GLN A 583 22.14 19.19 26.96
CA GLN A 583 21.46 20.21 26.14
C GLN A 583 22.42 20.85 25.12
N LYS A 584 23.60 21.26 25.56
CA LYS A 584 24.65 21.81 24.68
C LYS A 584 25.11 20.76 23.64
N LEU A 585 25.20 19.51 24.06
CA LEU A 585 25.55 18.40 23.17
C LEU A 585 24.51 18.19 22.07
N ILE A 586 23.21 18.18 22.40
CA ILE A 586 22.12 18.13 21.42
C ILE A 586 22.26 19.26 20.41
N VAL A 587 22.39 20.50 20.87
CA VAL A 587 22.51 21.69 20.01
C VAL A 587 23.74 21.61 19.12
N SER A 588 24.90 21.26 19.67
CA SER A 588 26.16 21.21 18.92
C SER A 588 26.21 20.10 17.88
N GLU A 589 25.58 18.95 18.14
CA GLU A 589 25.52 17.85 17.19
C GLU A 589 24.42 18.06 16.14
N SER A 590 23.29 18.66 16.52
CA SER A 590 22.24 19.10 15.59
C SER A 590 22.80 20.10 14.56
N ALA A 591 23.57 21.07 14.97
CA ALA A 591 24.17 22.07 14.08
C ALA A 591 25.11 21.47 13.00
N LYS A 592 25.61 20.25 13.21
CA LYS A 592 26.50 19.54 12.26
C LYS A 592 25.73 18.63 11.32
N ALA A 593 24.44 18.42 11.55
CA ALA A 593 23.62 17.51 10.76
C ALA A 593 23.55 17.95 9.29
N LYS A 594 23.66 16.98 8.38
CA LYS A 594 23.71 17.24 6.94
C LYS A 594 22.33 17.45 6.32
N PHE A 595 21.32 16.73 6.83
CA PHE A 595 19.95 16.82 6.31
C PHE A 595 19.04 17.58 7.28
N PRO A 596 17.96 18.21 6.77
CA PRO A 596 16.95 18.84 7.59
C PRO A 596 16.41 17.86 8.64
N HIS A 597 16.22 18.35 9.85
CA HIS A 597 15.69 17.58 10.97
C HIS A 597 15.04 18.52 11.98
N GLN A 598 14.31 17.96 12.93
CA GLN A 598 13.73 18.71 14.04
C GLN A 598 13.85 17.92 15.34
N ILE A 599 14.34 18.57 16.37
CA ILE A 599 14.38 18.07 17.73
C ILE A 599 13.58 19.05 18.59
N ILE A 600 12.53 18.56 19.23
CA ILE A 600 11.77 19.34 20.21
C ILE A 600 12.04 18.71 21.56
N PHE A 601 12.58 19.47 22.49
CA PHE A 601 12.71 18.97 23.85
C PHE A 601 12.18 19.95 24.90
N THR A 602 11.71 19.39 26.01
CA THR A 602 11.25 20.15 27.16
C THR A 602 12.27 20.08 28.28
N THR A 603 12.44 21.18 29.02
CA THR A 603 13.35 21.24 30.17
C THR A 603 12.82 22.17 31.26
N SER A 604 13.12 21.84 32.53
CA SER A 604 12.94 22.74 33.69
C SER A 604 14.25 23.42 34.08
N MET A 605 15.40 22.95 33.57
CA MET A 605 16.75 23.38 33.90
C MET A 605 17.48 23.80 32.63
N LEU A 606 17.03 24.90 31.99
CA LEU A 606 17.66 25.37 30.77
C LEU A 606 19.10 25.83 31.04
N ALA A 607 20.04 25.41 30.19
CA ALA A 607 21.40 25.89 30.22
C ALA A 607 21.44 27.41 29.93
N PRO A 608 22.09 28.23 30.76
CA PRO A 608 22.03 29.71 30.63
C PRO A 608 22.46 30.20 29.24
N GLU A 609 23.41 29.54 28.60
CA GLU A 609 23.92 29.92 27.29
C GLU A 609 22.90 29.71 26.15
N LEU A 610 21.88 28.88 26.41
CA LEU A 610 20.82 28.62 25.44
C LEU A 610 19.63 29.60 25.57
N GLU A 611 19.54 30.39 26.64
CA GLU A 611 18.44 31.34 26.84
C GLU A 611 18.36 32.40 25.72
N ALA A 612 19.53 32.91 25.27
CA ALA A 612 19.61 33.91 24.21
C ALA A 612 19.85 33.35 22.81
N SER A 613 19.80 32.03 22.63
CA SER A 613 20.20 31.36 21.37
C SER A 613 19.16 31.43 20.25
N GLY A 614 17.93 31.92 20.52
CA GLY A 614 16.81 31.86 19.58
C GLY A 614 16.21 30.46 19.40
N LEU A 615 16.68 29.43 20.13
CA LEU A 615 16.19 28.06 20.06
C LEU A 615 14.99 27.81 20.98
N THR A 616 14.67 28.78 21.86
CA THR A 616 13.55 28.66 22.79
C THR A 616 12.23 29.00 22.11
N VAL A 617 11.25 28.15 22.26
CA VAL A 617 9.90 28.29 21.71
C VAL A 617 8.92 28.69 22.81
N GLY A 618 8.19 29.77 22.59
CA GLY A 618 7.25 30.32 23.55
C GLY A 618 7.92 30.98 24.78
N PRO A 619 7.12 31.49 25.70
CA PRO A 619 7.61 32.11 26.93
C PRO A 619 8.21 31.08 27.88
N LYS A 620 8.84 31.53 28.96
CA LYS A 620 9.17 30.65 30.08
C LYS A 620 7.90 30.39 30.88
N TYR A 621 7.46 29.13 30.85
CA TYR A 621 6.23 28.70 31.55
C TYR A 621 6.48 28.54 33.04
N THR A 622 5.52 29.01 33.85
CA THR A 622 5.55 28.93 35.30
C THR A 622 4.30 28.19 35.81
N ARG A 623 4.20 27.95 37.10
CA ARG A 623 2.99 27.37 37.69
C ARG A 623 1.78 28.31 37.59
N GLU A 624 2.02 29.63 37.54
CA GLU A 624 0.98 30.66 37.39
C GLU A 624 0.65 30.91 35.93
N ASN A 625 1.68 30.90 35.04
CA ASN A 625 1.51 31.06 33.61
C ASN A 625 1.84 29.73 32.92
N LYS A 626 0.84 28.83 32.86
CA LYS A 626 0.96 27.49 32.28
C LYS A 626 0.94 27.52 30.77
N THR A 627 1.33 26.39 30.16
CA THR A 627 1.34 26.21 28.69
C THR A 627 -0.05 26.33 28.07
N LEU A 628 -1.09 25.81 28.72
CA LEU A 628 -2.47 25.98 28.31
C LEU A 628 -3.04 27.20 29.02
N ALA A 629 -3.40 28.23 28.25
CA ALA A 629 -4.12 29.37 28.77
C ALA A 629 -5.47 28.87 29.35
N GLN A 630 -5.70 29.11 30.62
CA GLN A 630 -7.00 28.82 31.24
C GLN A 630 -7.98 29.91 30.81
N VAL A 631 -9.09 29.53 30.18
CA VAL A 631 -10.23 30.39 29.88
C VAL A 631 -11.26 30.24 30.97
#